data_e8b30275595c5575b19dd3c0d4c2c4f5
#
_entry.id   e8b30275595c5575b19dd3c0d4c2c4f5
#
_cell.length_a   1.000
_cell.length_b   1.000
_cell.length_c   1.000
_cell.angle_alpha   90.00
_cell.angle_beta   90.00
_cell.angle_gamma   90.00
#
_symmetry.space_group_name_H-M   'P 1'
#
loop_
_entity.id
_entity.type
_entity.pdbx_description
1 polymer ?
#
loop_
_entity_poly.entity_id
_entity_poly.type
_entity_poly.pdbx_seq_one_letter_code
_entity_poly.pdbx_strand_id
1 'polypeptide(L)'
;MRTIVKENKTATQDLLICKLNPVIRGWVNYHRYVVSADIFGLVDHRIFECLWRWACRRHKRKGKRWIANKYWHHIDNRTWTFAAEPAFRGKDFDEKYLKLEYAANTKIIRFRKIAAEANPFDEKWTGYYEERDGERMLNSTKGREKLVKIWNNQKRCCPVCGERITFETGFKTHFNTENNRKWPAIMVHPWCYRNLHEPDYLI
;
A
#
# COMPACT_ATOMS: atom_id res chain seq x y z
N MET A 1 -1.47 -7.28 -17.15
CA MET A 1 -0.33 -6.40 -17.45
C MET A 1 0.11 -6.48 -18.92
N ARG A 2 0.51 -7.64 -19.46
CA ARG A 2 0.92 -7.79 -20.89
C ARG A 2 -0.15 -7.31 -21.88
N THR A 3 -1.41 -7.60 -21.64
CA THR A 3 -2.55 -7.17 -22.45
C THR A 3 -2.66 -5.65 -22.47
N ILE A 4 -2.57 -5.00 -21.31
CA ILE A 4 -2.61 -3.53 -21.19
C ILE A 4 -1.53 -2.88 -22.05
N VAL A 5 -0.29 -3.37 -22.01
CA VAL A 5 0.81 -2.82 -22.83
C VAL A 5 0.57 -3.05 -24.31
N LYS A 6 -0.01 -4.20 -24.71
CA LYS A 6 -0.31 -4.52 -26.11
C LYS A 6 -1.44 -3.67 -26.69
N GLU A 7 -2.47 -3.41 -25.90
CA GLU A 7 -3.63 -2.59 -26.30
C GLU A 7 -3.31 -1.10 -26.35
N ASN A 8 -2.37 -0.66 -25.54
CA ASN A 8 -1.99 0.75 -25.44
C ASN A 8 -0.67 1.08 -26.18
N LYS A 9 -0.57 0.65 -27.44
CA LYS A 9 0.64 0.84 -28.28
C LYS A 9 0.97 2.32 -28.53
N THR A 10 -0.03 3.17 -28.62
CA THR A 10 0.07 4.62 -28.92
C THR A 10 -0.01 5.49 -27.67
N ALA A 11 -0.32 4.92 -26.50
CA ALA A 11 -0.45 5.65 -25.25
C ALA A 11 0.85 6.39 -24.87
N THR A 12 0.74 7.50 -24.19
CA THR A 12 1.87 8.18 -23.57
C THR A 12 2.44 7.35 -22.42
N GLN A 13 3.66 7.64 -21.99
CA GLN A 13 4.33 6.86 -20.94
C GLN A 13 3.61 7.01 -19.60
N ASP A 14 3.21 8.22 -19.24
CA ASP A 14 2.46 8.54 -18.02
C ASP A 14 1.12 7.80 -17.96
N LEU A 15 0.35 7.83 -19.06
CA LEU A 15 -0.92 7.10 -19.15
C LEU A 15 -0.71 5.58 -18.98
N LEU A 16 0.36 5.04 -19.56
CA LEU A 16 0.68 3.62 -19.42
C LEU A 16 1.02 3.25 -17.98
N ILE A 17 1.78 4.10 -17.27
CA ILE A 17 2.09 3.93 -15.85
C ILE A 17 0.80 4.00 -15.01
N CYS A 18 -0.06 4.99 -15.26
CA CYS A 18 -1.35 5.11 -14.56
C CYS A 18 -2.23 3.87 -14.71
N LYS A 19 -2.20 3.20 -15.87
CA LYS A 19 -2.96 1.97 -16.10
C LYS A 19 -2.31 0.74 -15.47
N LEU A 20 -0.99 0.69 -15.39
CA LEU A 20 -0.25 -0.47 -14.88
C LEU A 20 -0.19 -0.49 -13.35
N ASN A 21 0.06 0.66 -12.71
CA ASN A 21 0.24 0.72 -11.26
C ASN A 21 -0.93 0.14 -10.45
N PRO A 22 -2.21 0.45 -10.73
CA PRO A 22 -3.32 -0.16 -10.01
C PRO A 22 -3.37 -1.68 -10.14
N VAL A 23 -3.03 -2.20 -11.33
CA VAL A 23 -3.04 -3.64 -11.59
C VAL A 23 -1.86 -4.33 -10.89
N ILE A 24 -0.68 -3.72 -10.90
CA ILE A 24 0.49 -4.21 -10.16
C ILE A 24 0.15 -4.25 -8.67
N ARG A 25 -0.34 -3.13 -8.12
CA ARG A 25 -0.69 -2.98 -6.70
C ARG A 25 -1.76 -3.99 -6.26
N GLY A 26 -2.83 -4.14 -7.03
CA GLY A 26 -3.88 -5.12 -6.75
C GLY A 26 -3.34 -6.55 -6.74
N TRP A 27 -2.52 -6.90 -7.75
CA TRP A 27 -1.95 -8.23 -7.87
C TRP A 27 -0.97 -8.55 -6.74
N VAL A 28 -0.04 -7.64 -6.39
CA VAL A 28 0.92 -7.87 -5.30
C VAL A 28 0.24 -7.91 -3.94
N ASN A 29 -0.78 -7.09 -3.71
CA ASN A 29 -1.54 -7.10 -2.46
C ASN A 29 -2.27 -8.45 -2.27
N TYR A 30 -2.80 -9.04 -3.32
CA TYR A 30 -3.42 -10.36 -3.27
C TYR A 30 -2.39 -11.46 -2.94
N HIS A 31 -1.22 -11.42 -3.58
CA HIS A 31 -0.19 -12.48 -3.45
C HIS A 31 0.80 -12.27 -2.31
N ARG A 32 0.77 -11.14 -1.58
CA ARG A 32 1.73 -10.83 -0.51
C ARG A 32 1.64 -11.74 0.72
N TYR A 33 0.59 -12.53 0.83
CA TYR A 33 0.35 -13.44 1.96
C TYR A 33 0.91 -14.85 1.76
N VAL A 34 1.52 -15.11 0.61
CA VAL A 34 2.20 -16.36 0.29
C VAL A 34 3.69 -16.11 0.01
N VAL A 35 4.49 -17.17 -0.09
CA VAL A 35 5.92 -17.08 -0.41
C VAL A 35 6.08 -16.73 -1.89
N SER A 36 6.06 -15.46 -2.23
CA SER A 36 5.98 -14.94 -3.59
C SER A 36 7.11 -13.97 -3.96
N ALA A 37 8.17 -13.84 -3.14
CA ALA A 37 9.24 -12.86 -3.38
C ALA A 37 9.90 -13.06 -4.75
N ASP A 38 10.28 -14.30 -5.09
CA ASP A 38 10.93 -14.62 -6.36
C ASP A 38 10.00 -14.38 -7.55
N ILE A 39 8.71 -14.69 -7.36
CA ILE A 39 7.67 -14.43 -8.36
C ILE A 39 7.48 -12.94 -8.60
N PHE A 40 7.56 -12.10 -7.55
CA PHE A 40 7.48 -10.65 -7.69
C PHE A 40 8.63 -10.11 -8.54
N GLY A 41 9.87 -10.59 -8.32
CA GLY A 41 11.02 -10.26 -9.15
C GLY A 41 10.86 -10.71 -10.61
N LEU A 42 10.34 -11.93 -10.82
CA LEU A 42 10.05 -12.44 -12.16
C LEU A 42 8.99 -11.60 -12.89
N VAL A 43 7.94 -11.17 -12.18
CA VAL A 43 6.89 -10.32 -12.74
C VAL A 43 7.45 -8.97 -13.15
N ASP A 44 8.26 -8.33 -12.32
CA ASP A 44 8.94 -7.07 -12.65
C ASP A 44 9.80 -7.20 -13.91
N HIS A 45 10.55 -8.30 -14.02
CA HIS A 45 11.34 -8.59 -15.21
C HIS A 45 10.46 -8.74 -16.47
N ARG A 46 9.34 -9.46 -16.37
CA ARG A 46 8.40 -9.62 -17.49
C ARG A 46 7.70 -8.32 -17.89
N ILE A 47 7.40 -7.46 -16.92
CA ILE A 47 6.88 -6.12 -17.19
C ILE A 47 7.94 -5.29 -17.93
N PHE A 48 9.18 -5.30 -17.46
CA PHE A 48 10.31 -4.64 -18.12
C PHE A 48 10.45 -5.09 -19.57
N GLU A 49 10.46 -6.38 -19.86
CA GLU A 49 10.54 -6.91 -21.23
C GLU A 49 9.40 -6.40 -22.14
N CYS A 50 8.18 -6.32 -21.58
CA CYS A 50 7.03 -5.82 -22.32
C CYS A 50 7.17 -4.32 -22.63
N LEU A 51 7.59 -3.52 -21.66
CA LEU A 51 7.80 -2.08 -21.79
C LEU A 51 8.98 -1.77 -22.73
N TRP A 52 10.06 -2.55 -22.64
CA TRP A 52 11.19 -2.42 -23.53
C TRP A 52 10.79 -2.64 -25.00
N ARG A 53 10.06 -3.73 -25.27
CA ARG A 53 9.52 -4.00 -26.62
C ARG A 53 8.55 -2.92 -27.07
N TRP A 54 7.73 -2.37 -26.19
CA TRP A 54 6.84 -1.25 -26.48
C TRP A 54 7.63 0.00 -26.87
N ALA A 55 8.66 0.38 -26.09
CA ALA A 55 9.50 1.55 -26.34
C ALA A 55 10.30 1.41 -27.65
N CYS A 56 10.91 0.26 -27.91
CA CYS A 56 11.63 -0.03 -29.15
C CYS A 56 10.72 0.06 -30.38
N ARG A 57 9.49 -0.42 -30.29
CA ARG A 57 8.53 -0.35 -31.41
C ARG A 57 8.14 1.07 -31.77
N ARG A 58 8.08 1.96 -30.79
CA ARG A 58 7.77 3.39 -31.01
C ARG A 58 8.91 4.15 -31.67
N HIS A 59 10.14 3.71 -31.47
CA HIS A 59 11.33 4.43 -31.92
C HIS A 59 12.25 3.55 -32.76
N LYS A 60 11.71 3.00 -33.84
CA LYS A 60 12.40 2.06 -34.75
C LYS A 60 13.74 2.60 -35.31
N ARG A 61 13.86 3.93 -35.44
CA ARG A 61 15.05 4.60 -35.99
C ARG A 61 16.04 5.10 -34.93
N LYS A 62 15.77 4.84 -33.63
CA LYS A 62 16.63 5.29 -32.51
C LYS A 62 17.38 4.12 -31.91
N GLY A 63 18.63 4.39 -31.49
CA GLY A 63 19.45 3.39 -30.82
C GLY A 63 18.91 3.03 -29.41
N LYS A 64 19.25 1.83 -28.95
CA LYS A 64 18.82 1.30 -27.66
C LYS A 64 19.17 2.21 -26.47
N ARG A 65 20.37 2.84 -26.50
CA ARG A 65 20.82 3.78 -25.47
C ARG A 65 19.94 5.03 -25.40
N TRP A 66 19.54 5.58 -26.53
CA TRP A 66 18.62 6.72 -26.57
C TRP A 66 17.25 6.35 -26.02
N ILE A 67 16.73 5.17 -26.35
CA ILE A 67 15.44 4.66 -25.84
C ILE A 67 15.51 4.48 -24.32
N ALA A 68 16.59 3.90 -23.81
CA ALA A 68 16.81 3.73 -22.38
C ALA A 68 16.77 5.09 -21.65
N ASN A 69 17.58 6.05 -22.11
CA ASN A 69 17.67 7.37 -21.49
C ASN A 69 16.34 8.15 -21.54
N LYS A 70 15.51 7.89 -22.54
CA LYS A 70 14.21 8.57 -22.68
C LYS A 70 13.18 8.04 -21.70
N TYR A 71 13.14 6.74 -21.43
CA TYR A 71 12.05 6.09 -20.72
C TYR A 71 12.42 5.60 -19.32
N TRP A 72 13.71 5.40 -19.05
CA TRP A 72 14.21 4.94 -17.74
C TRP A 72 15.10 5.99 -17.13
N HIS A 73 14.82 6.33 -15.90
CA HIS A 73 15.52 7.36 -15.14
C HIS A 73 16.15 6.79 -13.88
N HIS A 74 17.19 7.47 -13.40
CA HIS A 74 17.73 7.20 -12.07
C HIS A 74 16.84 7.91 -11.06
N ILE A 75 16.12 7.15 -10.25
CA ILE A 75 15.20 7.67 -9.23
C ILE A 75 15.46 6.90 -7.94
N ASP A 76 15.63 7.63 -6.86
CA ASP A 76 16.03 7.06 -5.57
C ASP A 76 17.32 6.23 -5.73
N ASN A 77 17.36 5.00 -5.23
CA ASN A 77 18.51 4.10 -5.33
C ASN A 77 18.47 3.17 -6.56
N ARG A 78 17.59 3.44 -7.55
CA ARG A 78 17.46 2.60 -8.74
C ARG A 78 17.87 3.35 -10.01
N THR A 79 18.78 2.74 -10.76
CA THR A 79 19.30 3.30 -12.01
C THR A 79 18.34 3.14 -13.19
N TRP A 80 17.41 2.20 -13.14
CA TRP A 80 16.50 1.84 -14.24
C TRP A 80 15.04 1.86 -13.80
N THR A 81 14.50 3.04 -13.53
CA THR A 81 13.09 3.20 -13.18
C THR A 81 12.32 3.72 -14.38
N PHE A 82 11.32 2.97 -14.84
CA PHE A 82 10.40 3.43 -15.89
C PHE A 82 9.52 4.54 -15.32
N ALA A 83 9.77 5.77 -15.74
CA ALA A 83 9.13 6.95 -15.17
C ALA A 83 8.99 8.07 -16.18
N ALA A 84 7.92 8.84 -16.06
CA ALA A 84 7.64 9.99 -16.92
C ALA A 84 7.35 11.23 -16.09
N GLU A 85 7.66 12.41 -16.65
CA GLU A 85 7.10 13.65 -16.12
C GLU A 85 5.60 13.65 -16.41
N PRO A 86 4.73 13.82 -15.41
CA PRO A 86 3.30 13.80 -15.61
C PRO A 86 2.88 15.00 -16.47
N ALA A 87 2.06 14.75 -17.50
CA ALA A 87 1.51 15.80 -18.37
C ALA A 87 0.60 16.76 -17.58
N PHE A 88 -0.01 16.29 -16.51
CA PHE A 88 -0.86 17.05 -15.60
C PHE A 88 -0.40 16.85 -14.16
N ARG A 89 0.04 17.95 -13.52
CA ARG A 89 0.35 17.97 -12.08
C ARG A 89 -0.89 18.44 -11.33
N GLY A 90 -1.54 17.53 -10.59
CA GLY A 90 -2.53 17.92 -9.59
C GLY A 90 -1.85 18.71 -8.44
N LYS A 91 -2.62 19.52 -7.71
CA LYS A 91 -2.11 20.35 -6.59
C LYS A 91 -1.37 19.56 -5.50
N ASP A 92 -1.64 18.26 -5.39
CA ASP A 92 -1.09 17.36 -4.38
C ASP A 92 0.05 16.45 -4.91
N PHE A 93 0.50 16.66 -6.15
CA PHE A 93 1.55 15.83 -6.75
C PHE A 93 2.91 16.52 -6.61
N ASP A 94 3.60 16.21 -5.51
CA ASP A 94 4.89 16.79 -5.13
C ASP A 94 6.10 16.09 -5.79
N GLU A 95 5.90 14.92 -6.40
CA GLU A 95 6.97 14.15 -7.06
C GLU A 95 7.22 14.65 -8.49
N LYS A 96 8.51 14.83 -8.84
CA LYS A 96 8.92 15.24 -10.20
C LYS A 96 8.52 14.22 -11.27
N TYR A 97 8.52 12.93 -10.91
CA TYR A 97 8.27 11.82 -11.83
C TYR A 97 7.14 10.93 -11.35
N LEU A 98 6.25 10.60 -12.28
CA LEU A 98 5.34 9.47 -12.12
C LEU A 98 6.12 8.19 -12.43
N LYS A 99 6.30 7.32 -11.44
CA LYS A 99 7.11 6.09 -11.54
C LYS A 99 6.25 4.82 -11.59
N LEU A 100 6.73 3.84 -12.34
CA LEU A 100 6.15 2.49 -12.33
C LEU A 100 6.45 1.83 -10.99
N GLU A 101 5.44 1.24 -10.37
CA GLU A 101 5.60 0.46 -9.15
C GLU A 101 6.26 -0.89 -9.43
N TYR A 102 7.12 -1.33 -8.50
CA TYR A 102 7.77 -2.63 -8.56
C TYR A 102 7.10 -3.61 -7.63
N ALA A 103 6.75 -4.78 -8.14
CA ALA A 103 6.17 -5.86 -7.34
C ALA A 103 7.14 -6.30 -6.23
N ALA A 104 8.42 -6.40 -6.53
CA ALA A 104 9.48 -6.80 -5.60
C ALA A 104 9.65 -5.86 -4.38
N ASN A 105 9.16 -4.61 -4.46
CA ASN A 105 9.16 -3.70 -3.31
C ASN A 105 8.10 -4.05 -2.26
N THR A 106 7.15 -4.92 -2.60
CA THR A 106 6.08 -5.30 -1.69
C THR A 106 6.59 -6.30 -0.67
N LYS A 107 6.49 -5.94 0.61
CA LYS A 107 6.85 -6.86 1.71
C LYS A 107 5.84 -8.00 1.80
N ILE A 108 6.36 -9.22 1.86
CA ILE A 108 5.54 -10.40 2.12
C ILE A 108 5.12 -10.40 3.58
N ILE A 109 3.85 -10.67 3.82
CA ILE A 109 3.25 -10.84 5.14
C ILE A 109 3.03 -12.33 5.34
N ARG A 110 3.86 -12.94 6.17
CA ARG A 110 3.70 -14.37 6.49
C ARG A 110 2.45 -14.58 7.34
N PHE A 111 1.60 -15.50 6.91
CA PHE A 111 0.51 -15.97 7.73
C PHE A 111 1.07 -16.87 8.85
N ARG A 112 0.83 -16.47 10.10
CA ARG A 112 1.13 -17.32 11.26
C ARG A 112 -0.01 -18.31 11.44
N LYS A 113 0.27 -19.59 11.26
CA LYS A 113 -0.73 -20.65 11.50
C LYS A 113 -1.28 -20.54 12.92
N ILE A 114 -2.56 -20.85 13.11
CA ILE A 114 -3.16 -21.04 14.42
C ILE A 114 -2.62 -22.37 14.95
N ALA A 115 -2.24 -22.43 16.22
CA ALA A 115 -1.88 -23.68 16.87
C ALA A 115 -3.10 -24.64 16.82
N ALA A 116 -2.85 -25.91 16.47
CA ALA A 116 -3.96 -26.86 16.26
C ALA A 116 -4.86 -27.02 17.50
N GLU A 117 -4.29 -26.82 18.69
CA GLU A 117 -4.97 -26.96 19.98
C GLU A 117 -5.64 -25.67 20.45
N ALA A 118 -5.39 -24.53 19.75
CA ALA A 118 -5.91 -23.24 20.16
C ALA A 118 -7.41 -23.13 19.88
N ASN A 119 -8.19 -23.06 20.93
CA ASN A 119 -9.63 -22.86 20.88
C ASN A 119 -9.95 -21.39 21.20
N PRO A 120 -10.60 -20.63 20.28
CA PRO A 120 -10.94 -19.22 20.52
C PRO A 120 -11.99 -19.02 21.64
N PHE A 121 -12.71 -20.07 22.01
CA PHE A 121 -13.72 -20.04 23.06
C PHE A 121 -13.18 -20.48 24.44
N ASP A 122 -11.92 -20.88 24.53
CA ASP A 122 -11.27 -21.29 25.78
C ASP A 122 -10.42 -20.12 26.30
N GLU A 123 -10.73 -19.69 27.51
CA GLU A 123 -10.16 -18.51 28.16
C GLU A 123 -8.63 -18.59 28.29
N LYS A 124 -8.06 -19.79 28.44
CA LYS A 124 -6.60 -19.99 28.51
C LYS A 124 -5.88 -19.55 27.24
N TRP A 125 -6.58 -19.48 26.08
CA TRP A 125 -5.99 -19.07 24.78
C TRP A 125 -6.20 -17.58 24.46
N THR A 126 -6.86 -16.83 25.33
CA THR A 126 -7.13 -15.40 25.13
C THR A 126 -5.85 -14.62 24.86
N GLY A 127 -4.82 -14.80 25.69
CA GLY A 127 -3.53 -14.14 25.51
C GLY A 127 -2.85 -14.47 24.17
N TYR A 128 -2.95 -15.72 23.72
CA TYR A 128 -2.42 -16.15 22.42
C TYR A 128 -3.11 -15.44 21.23
N TYR A 129 -4.43 -15.34 21.28
CA TYR A 129 -5.17 -14.62 20.22
C TYR A 129 -4.92 -13.12 20.28
N GLU A 130 -4.81 -12.54 21.45
CA GLU A 130 -4.45 -11.14 21.64
C GLU A 130 -3.09 -10.79 21.05
N GLU A 131 -2.09 -11.64 21.24
CA GLU A 131 -0.76 -11.48 20.67
C GLU A 131 -0.81 -11.53 19.14
N ARG A 132 -1.56 -12.48 18.58
CA ARG A 132 -1.76 -12.61 17.12
C ARG A 132 -2.41 -11.38 16.51
N ASP A 133 -3.45 -10.85 17.14
CA ASP A 133 -4.13 -9.63 16.69
C ASP A 133 -3.21 -8.41 16.79
N GLY A 134 -2.40 -8.35 17.84
CA GLY A 134 -1.36 -7.36 18.00
C GLY A 134 -0.35 -7.39 16.84
N GLU A 135 0.14 -8.58 16.47
CA GLU A 135 1.05 -8.75 15.32
C GLU A 135 0.40 -8.33 13.99
N ARG A 136 -0.88 -8.65 13.77
CA ARG A 136 -1.62 -8.23 12.58
C ARG A 136 -1.72 -6.71 12.48
N MET A 137 -2.06 -6.05 13.58
CA MET A 137 -2.10 -4.59 13.67
C MET A 137 -0.73 -3.97 13.41
N LEU A 138 0.34 -4.48 14.03
CA LEU A 138 1.70 -4.01 13.80
C LEU A 138 2.12 -4.14 12.34
N ASN A 139 1.76 -5.25 11.69
CA ASN A 139 2.06 -5.43 10.27
C ASN A 139 1.28 -4.46 9.37
N SER A 140 0.03 -4.14 9.71
CA SER A 140 -0.80 -3.18 8.96
C SER A 140 -0.33 -1.73 9.15
N THR A 141 0.24 -1.41 10.32
CA THR A 141 0.74 -0.07 10.68
C THR A 141 2.24 0.10 10.47
N LYS A 142 2.90 -0.87 9.84
CA LYS A 142 4.36 -0.89 9.65
C LYS A 142 4.86 0.36 8.94
N GLY A 143 5.87 1.00 9.55
CA GLY A 143 6.38 2.30 9.12
C GLY A 143 5.65 3.51 9.71
N ARG A 144 4.63 3.28 10.56
CA ARG A 144 3.87 4.31 11.24
C ARG A 144 4.01 4.18 12.76
N GLU A 145 5.22 4.32 13.26
CA GLU A 145 5.53 4.16 14.70
C GLU A 145 4.63 5.00 15.61
N LYS A 146 4.22 6.19 15.17
CA LYS A 146 3.29 7.05 15.89
C LYS A 146 1.93 6.38 16.11
N LEU A 147 1.40 5.66 15.11
CA LEU A 147 0.13 4.94 15.22
C LEU A 147 0.23 3.76 16.20
N VAL A 148 1.35 3.05 16.17
CA VAL A 148 1.60 1.96 17.12
C VAL A 148 1.66 2.48 18.55
N LYS A 149 2.32 3.62 18.78
CA LYS A 149 2.36 4.27 20.11
C LYS A 149 0.96 4.68 20.58
N ILE A 150 0.16 5.31 19.72
CA ILE A 150 -1.22 5.70 20.05
C ILE A 150 -2.04 4.46 20.44
N TRP A 151 -2.01 3.43 19.61
CA TRP A 151 -2.75 2.19 19.86
C TRP A 151 -2.37 1.50 21.16
N ASN A 152 -1.06 1.42 21.48
CA ASN A 152 -0.59 0.86 22.75
C ASN A 152 -0.97 1.74 23.96
N ASN A 153 -0.87 3.06 23.84
CA ASN A 153 -1.25 4.00 24.91
C ASN A 153 -2.74 3.92 25.26
N GLN A 154 -3.59 3.57 24.28
CA GLN A 154 -5.02 3.33 24.45
C GLN A 154 -5.34 1.91 24.94
N LYS A 155 -4.34 1.12 25.37
CA LYS A 155 -4.51 -0.29 25.73
C LYS A 155 -5.19 -1.12 24.64
N ARG A 156 -4.97 -0.74 23.37
CA ARG A 156 -5.52 -1.37 22.17
C ARG A 156 -7.04 -1.25 22.02
N CYS A 157 -7.68 -0.40 22.81
CA CYS A 157 -9.13 -0.20 22.81
C CYS A 157 -9.50 1.16 22.20
N CYS A 158 -10.70 1.23 21.65
CA CYS A 158 -11.30 2.48 21.17
C CYS A 158 -11.80 3.30 22.39
N PRO A 159 -11.38 4.57 22.55
CA PRO A 159 -11.81 5.38 23.68
C PRO A 159 -13.30 5.76 23.64
N VAL A 160 -13.99 5.56 22.50
CA VAL A 160 -15.41 5.91 22.33
C VAL A 160 -16.32 4.76 22.79
N CYS A 161 -16.07 3.53 22.36
CA CYS A 161 -16.91 2.38 22.68
C CYS A 161 -16.28 1.40 23.70
N GLY A 162 -15.01 1.58 24.02
CA GLY A 162 -14.28 0.66 24.92
C GLY A 162 -13.84 -0.66 24.29
N GLU A 163 -14.33 -0.99 23.08
CA GLU A 163 -14.00 -2.24 22.41
C GLU A 163 -12.60 -2.22 21.79
N ARG A 164 -12.04 -3.41 21.57
CA ARG A 164 -10.72 -3.55 21.00
C ARG A 164 -10.66 -3.12 19.53
N ILE A 165 -9.61 -2.41 19.19
CA ILE A 165 -9.25 -2.07 17.81
C ILE A 165 -8.35 -3.17 17.27
N THR A 166 -8.87 -3.97 16.34
CA THR A 166 -8.17 -5.05 15.65
C THR A 166 -7.92 -4.71 14.19
N PHE A 167 -7.15 -5.55 13.51
CA PHE A 167 -6.97 -5.44 12.06
C PHE A 167 -8.32 -5.58 11.30
N GLU A 168 -9.22 -6.41 11.80
CA GLU A 168 -10.53 -6.70 11.17
C GLU A 168 -11.53 -5.57 11.36
N THR A 169 -11.58 -4.98 12.56
CA THR A 169 -12.44 -3.82 12.82
C THR A 169 -11.95 -2.56 12.09
N GLY A 170 -10.67 -2.51 11.76
CA GLY A 170 -10.04 -1.34 11.20
C GLY A 170 -9.98 -0.17 12.18
N PHE A 171 -9.40 0.95 11.72
CA PHE A 171 -9.31 2.16 12.52
C PHE A 171 -9.25 3.42 11.68
N LYS A 172 -9.62 4.56 12.30
CA LYS A 172 -9.32 5.92 11.85
C LYS A 172 -8.64 6.69 12.97
N THR A 173 -7.83 7.69 12.60
CA THR A 173 -7.23 8.61 13.56
C THR A 173 -8.07 9.86 13.68
N HIS A 174 -8.39 10.27 14.89
CA HIS A 174 -9.08 11.52 15.20
C HIS A 174 -8.15 12.48 15.93
N PHE A 175 -8.13 13.73 15.48
CA PHE A 175 -7.35 14.82 16.06
C PHE A 175 -8.34 15.81 16.67
N ASN A 176 -8.26 16.03 17.98
CA ASN A 176 -9.07 17.07 18.61
C ASN A 176 -8.36 18.42 18.45
N THR A 177 -9.02 19.35 17.73
CA THR A 177 -8.47 20.67 17.38
C THR A 177 -8.96 21.79 18.29
N GLU A 178 -9.76 21.49 19.32
CA GLU A 178 -10.52 22.52 20.06
C GLU A 178 -9.69 23.50 20.91
N ASN A 179 -8.39 23.33 21.11
CA ASN A 179 -7.65 24.23 21.99
C ASN A 179 -6.28 24.69 21.47
N ASN A 180 -6.06 24.81 20.15
CA ASN A 180 -4.76 25.24 19.58
C ASN A 180 -3.53 24.46 20.10
N ARG A 181 -3.71 23.47 20.95
CA ARG A 181 -2.75 22.45 21.33
C ARG A 181 -3.01 21.23 20.49
N LYS A 182 -2.01 20.80 19.74
CA LYS A 182 -2.03 19.49 19.05
C LYS A 182 -2.19 18.40 20.09
N TRP A 183 -3.41 18.05 20.41
CA TRP A 183 -3.70 16.88 21.23
C TRP A 183 -3.17 15.62 20.51
N PRO A 184 -2.65 14.63 21.23
CA PRO A 184 -2.27 13.40 20.62
C PRO A 184 -3.47 12.83 19.86
N ALA A 185 -3.26 12.41 18.62
CA ALA A 185 -4.28 11.72 17.85
C ALA A 185 -4.75 10.48 18.61
N ILE A 186 -6.04 10.26 18.62
CA ILE A 186 -6.62 9.00 19.12
C ILE A 186 -6.99 8.09 17.95
N MET A 187 -6.95 6.80 18.20
CA MET A 187 -7.35 5.78 17.26
C MET A 187 -8.75 5.30 17.63
N VAL A 188 -9.67 5.32 16.68
CA VAL A 188 -11.08 4.94 16.88
C VAL A 188 -11.55 4.03 15.76
N HIS A 189 -12.60 3.27 15.99
CA HIS A 189 -13.23 2.49 14.93
C HIS A 189 -13.82 3.39 13.84
N PRO A 190 -13.96 2.93 12.58
CA PRO A 190 -14.53 3.72 11.50
C PRO A 190 -15.96 4.21 11.79
N TRP A 191 -16.77 3.39 12.46
CA TRP A 191 -18.15 3.79 12.87
C TRP A 191 -18.14 4.77 14.05
N CYS A 192 -17.25 4.60 15.03
CA CYS A 192 -17.07 5.56 16.13
C CYS A 192 -16.58 6.93 15.61
N TYR A 193 -15.73 6.92 14.59
CA TYR A 193 -15.26 8.14 13.94
C TYR A 193 -16.42 8.89 13.28
N ARG A 194 -17.33 8.20 12.61
CA ARG A 194 -18.55 8.82 12.02
C ARG A 194 -19.41 9.46 13.11
N ASN A 195 -19.68 8.75 14.18
CA ASN A 195 -20.47 9.27 15.29
C ASN A 195 -19.87 10.51 15.98
N LEU A 196 -18.53 10.66 15.96
CA LEU A 196 -17.85 11.84 16.47
C LEU A 196 -17.99 13.07 15.54
N HIS A 197 -18.16 12.85 14.23
CA HIS A 197 -18.17 13.91 13.22
C HIS A 197 -19.56 14.20 12.65
N GLU A 198 -20.50 13.26 12.75
CA GLU A 198 -21.86 13.37 12.28
C GLU A 198 -22.82 12.89 13.38
N PRO A 199 -23.00 13.68 14.48
CA PRO A 199 -23.87 13.25 15.60
C PRO A 199 -25.36 13.23 15.30
N ASP A 200 -25.84 13.72 14.16
CA ASP A 200 -27.26 13.95 13.90
C ASP A 200 -27.78 13.29 12.60
N TYR A 201 -27.78 11.95 12.52
CA TYR A 201 -28.69 11.25 11.60
C TYR A 201 -29.27 9.97 12.24
N LEU A 202 -29.93 10.13 13.39
CA LEU A 202 -30.87 9.16 13.93
C LEU A 202 -32.15 9.90 14.34
N ILE A 203 -33.00 10.16 13.37
CA ILE A 203 -34.44 10.26 13.56
C ILE A 203 -35.10 9.34 12.53
#